data_f443c9ac958eabf4498b9492dee57a12
#
_entry.id   f443c9ac958eabf4498b9492dee57a12
#
_cell.length_a   1.000
_cell.length_b   1.000
_cell.length_c   1.000
_cell.angle_alpha   90.00
_cell.angle_beta   90.00
_cell.angle_gamma   90.00
#
_symmetry.space_group_name_H-M   'P 1'
#
loop_
_entity.id
_entity.type
_entity.pdbx_description
1 polymer ?
#
loop_
_entity_poly.entity_id
_entity_poly.type
_entity_poly.pdbx_seq_one_letter_code
_entity_poly.pdbx_strand_id
1 'polypeptide(L)'
;MASDPELELRGRLVRSLGTLRDMLPGCFVKRGRRCGKPNCRCVSGKPEDLHPQLALSVLIEGKLKTVHLTAALAQEARRGVELHRRFQELEARICAINLSRLGRKKQSPRQP
;
A
#
# COMPACT_ATOMS: atom_id res chain seq x y z
N MET A 1 13.13 4.92 -36.93
CA MET A 1 13.30 5.84 -35.83
C MET A 1 13.72 5.09 -34.55
N ALA A 2 14.67 5.64 -33.87
CA ALA A 2 15.12 5.04 -32.63
C ALA A 2 14.04 5.24 -31.55
N SER A 3 13.62 4.17 -30.90
CA SER A 3 12.73 4.26 -29.78
C SER A 3 13.50 4.71 -28.54
N ASP A 4 12.81 5.39 -27.63
CA ASP A 4 13.39 5.80 -26.35
C ASP A 4 12.98 4.76 -25.31
N PRO A 5 13.90 3.88 -24.88
CA PRO A 5 13.53 2.83 -23.93
C PRO A 5 13.02 3.36 -22.60
N GLU A 6 13.47 4.54 -22.20
CA GLU A 6 13.00 5.16 -20.95
C GLU A 6 11.53 5.58 -21.06
N LEU A 7 11.13 6.15 -22.18
CA LEU A 7 9.74 6.52 -22.41
C LEU A 7 8.85 5.28 -22.57
N GLU A 8 9.36 4.23 -23.19
CA GLU A 8 8.64 2.97 -23.30
C GLU A 8 8.40 2.36 -21.91
N LEU A 9 9.43 2.37 -21.09
CA LEU A 9 9.30 1.89 -19.71
C LEU A 9 8.27 2.72 -18.94
N ARG A 10 8.36 4.04 -19.03
CA ARG A 10 7.40 4.94 -18.38
C ARG A 10 5.98 4.62 -18.82
N GLY A 11 5.77 4.42 -20.11
CA GLY A 11 4.46 4.08 -20.64
C GLY A 11 3.90 2.78 -20.05
N ARG A 12 4.75 1.75 -19.92
CA ARG A 12 4.32 0.49 -19.28
C ARG A 12 3.94 0.69 -17.82
N LEU A 13 4.74 1.46 -17.09
CA LEU A 13 4.48 1.75 -15.69
C LEU A 13 3.15 2.49 -15.51
N VAL A 14 2.91 3.50 -16.35
CA VAL A 14 1.67 4.26 -16.30
C VAL A 14 0.46 3.37 -16.60
N ARG A 15 0.56 2.51 -17.61
CA ARG A 15 -0.53 1.60 -17.96
C ARG A 15 -0.82 0.63 -16.81
N SER A 16 0.20 0.22 -16.06
CA SER A 16 0.03 -0.68 -14.92
C SER A 16 -0.82 -0.07 -13.81
N LEU A 17 -0.87 1.27 -13.71
CA LEU A 17 -1.70 1.94 -12.70
C LEU A 17 -3.18 1.58 -12.86
N GLY A 18 -3.63 1.34 -14.08
CA GLY A 18 -5.02 0.99 -14.34
C GLY A 18 -5.47 -0.35 -13.77
N THR A 19 -4.53 -1.19 -13.34
CA THR A 19 -4.83 -2.50 -12.77
C THR A 19 -5.02 -2.46 -11.26
N LEU A 20 -4.89 -1.29 -10.64
CA LEU A 20 -4.85 -1.14 -9.18
C LEU A 20 -6.14 -0.57 -8.59
N ARG A 21 -7.28 -0.84 -9.24
CA ARG A 21 -8.55 -0.22 -8.90
C ARG A 21 -8.99 -0.40 -7.45
N ASP A 22 -8.69 -1.55 -6.88
CA ASP A 22 -9.19 -1.90 -5.54
C ASP A 22 -8.18 -1.62 -4.43
N MET A 23 -7.21 -0.76 -4.69
CA MET A 23 -6.19 -0.46 -3.67
C MET A 23 -6.81 0.23 -2.44
N LEU A 24 -6.27 -0.13 -1.29
CA LEU A 24 -6.71 0.42 -0.01
C LEU A 24 -5.52 1.06 0.72
N PRO A 25 -5.76 2.21 1.37
CA PRO A 25 -4.70 2.85 2.17
C PRO A 25 -4.51 2.11 3.49
N GLY A 26 -3.39 2.40 4.16
CA GLY A 26 -3.15 1.97 5.51
C GLY A 26 -2.35 0.69 5.65
N CYS A 27 -2.41 0.12 6.84
CA CYS A 27 -1.68 -1.08 7.19
C CYS A 27 -2.64 -2.17 7.67
N PHE A 28 -2.41 -3.39 7.18
CA PHE A 28 -3.13 -4.54 7.68
C PHE A 28 -2.52 -4.95 9.02
N VAL A 29 -3.37 -5.08 10.05
CA VAL A 29 -2.93 -5.38 11.41
C VAL A 29 -3.59 -6.66 11.88
N LYS A 30 -2.77 -7.56 12.42
CA LYS A 30 -3.26 -8.76 13.10
C LYS A 30 -2.75 -8.72 14.53
N ARG A 31 -3.67 -8.75 15.49
CA ARG A 31 -3.28 -8.72 16.91
C ARG A 31 -4.17 -9.66 17.72
N GLY A 32 -3.69 -10.02 18.90
CA GLY A 32 -4.47 -10.81 19.83
C GLY A 32 -5.34 -9.91 20.69
N ARG A 33 -6.50 -10.40 21.06
CA ARG A 33 -7.46 -9.64 21.85
C ARG A 33 -8.10 -10.53 22.93
N ARG A 34 -8.35 -9.94 24.12
CA ARG A 34 -9.15 -10.57 25.14
C ARG A 34 -10.62 -10.29 24.88
N CYS A 35 -11.49 -11.32 25.01
CA CYS A 35 -12.90 -11.16 24.72
C CYS A 35 -13.71 -10.57 25.89
N GLY A 36 -13.08 -10.46 27.07
CA GLY A 36 -13.76 -9.96 28.27
C GLY A 36 -14.52 -11.01 29.05
N LYS A 37 -14.61 -12.24 28.59
CA LYS A 37 -15.29 -13.32 29.31
C LYS A 37 -14.33 -13.92 30.33
N PRO A 38 -14.73 -14.05 31.60
CA PRO A 38 -13.83 -14.57 32.64
C PRO A 38 -13.45 -16.04 32.47
N ASN A 39 -14.26 -16.82 31.75
CA ASN A 39 -14.02 -18.25 31.54
C ASN A 39 -13.26 -18.56 30.26
N CYS A 40 -12.82 -17.55 29.54
CA CYS A 40 -12.13 -17.76 28.28
C CYS A 40 -10.63 -17.91 28.49
N ARG A 41 -9.98 -18.76 27.69
CA ARG A 41 -8.53 -18.95 27.74
C ARG A 41 -7.76 -17.65 27.56
N CYS A 42 -8.33 -16.69 26.85
CA CYS A 42 -7.68 -15.41 26.59
C CYS A 42 -7.40 -14.59 27.84
N VAL A 43 -8.03 -14.94 28.95
CA VAL A 43 -7.78 -14.29 30.27
C VAL A 43 -6.31 -14.42 30.68
N SER A 44 -5.65 -15.49 30.24
CA SER A 44 -4.23 -15.72 30.57
C SER A 44 -3.32 -14.63 30.03
N GLY A 45 -3.74 -13.94 28.94
CA GLY A 45 -2.92 -12.94 28.27
C GLY A 45 -1.81 -13.51 27.42
N LYS A 46 -1.67 -14.83 27.36
CA LYS A 46 -0.66 -15.47 26.51
C LYS A 46 -1.04 -15.30 25.03
N PRO A 47 -0.07 -15.01 24.15
CA PRO A 47 -0.38 -14.78 22.73
C PRO A 47 -1.18 -15.92 22.08
N GLU A 48 -0.89 -17.17 22.44
CA GLU A 48 -1.57 -18.33 21.86
C GLU A 48 -3.02 -18.46 22.34
N ASP A 49 -3.38 -17.82 23.43
CA ASP A 49 -4.71 -17.90 24.02
C ASP A 49 -5.60 -16.71 23.63
N LEU A 50 -5.03 -15.68 23.01
CA LEU A 50 -5.77 -14.50 22.62
C LEU A 50 -6.56 -14.77 21.33
N HIS A 51 -7.70 -14.09 21.21
CA HIS A 51 -8.50 -14.18 19.99
C HIS A 51 -7.84 -13.34 18.88
N PRO A 52 -7.74 -13.87 17.67
CA PRO A 52 -7.20 -13.08 16.58
C PRO A 52 -8.16 -11.95 16.23
N GLN A 53 -7.60 -10.76 16.09
CA GLN A 53 -8.32 -9.58 15.63
C GLN A 53 -7.62 -9.04 14.40
N LEU A 54 -8.38 -8.95 13.31
CA LEU A 54 -7.88 -8.45 12.03
C LEU A 54 -8.43 -7.05 11.83
N ALA A 55 -7.58 -6.14 11.43
CA ALA A 55 -7.98 -4.75 11.28
C ALA A 55 -7.15 -4.07 10.21
N LEU A 56 -7.71 -3.00 9.65
CA LEU A 56 -7.01 -2.09 8.76
C LEU A 56 -6.84 -0.78 9.53
N SER A 57 -5.59 -0.35 9.70
CA SER A 57 -5.27 0.90 10.36
C SER A 57 -5.00 1.95 9.29
N VAL A 58 -5.78 3.02 9.29
CA VAL A 58 -5.77 4.03 8.23
C VAL A 58 -5.65 5.42 8.83
N LEU A 59 -4.84 6.26 8.21
CA LEU A 59 -4.74 7.67 8.57
C LEU A 59 -5.63 8.48 7.61
N ILE A 60 -6.69 9.08 8.14
CA ILE A 60 -7.64 9.87 7.35
C ILE A 60 -7.70 11.27 7.94
N GLU A 61 -7.35 12.27 7.14
CA GLU A 61 -7.37 13.67 7.56
C GLU A 61 -6.59 13.90 8.86
N GLY A 62 -5.44 13.24 8.98
CA GLY A 62 -4.58 13.36 10.15
C GLY A 62 -5.01 12.55 11.36
N LYS A 63 -6.11 11.80 11.26
CA LYS A 63 -6.62 10.99 12.36
C LYS A 63 -6.48 9.51 12.04
N LEU A 64 -6.01 8.75 13.00
CA LEU A 64 -5.87 7.30 12.86
C LEU A 64 -7.22 6.64 13.09
N LYS A 65 -7.66 5.85 12.12
CA LYS A 65 -8.88 5.05 12.20
C LYS A 65 -8.56 3.59 12.08
N THR A 66 -9.30 2.77 12.82
CA THR A 66 -9.15 1.31 12.77
C THR A 66 -10.45 0.71 12.25
N VAL A 67 -10.35 -0.06 11.17
CA VAL A 67 -11.50 -0.77 10.60
C VAL A 67 -11.35 -2.24 10.95
N HIS A 68 -12.25 -2.75 11.77
CA HIS A 68 -12.24 -4.16 12.16
C HIS A 68 -12.76 -5.01 11.01
N LEU A 69 -12.10 -6.14 10.77
CA LEU A 69 -12.35 -6.98 9.61
C LEU A 69 -12.77 -8.38 10.02
N THR A 70 -13.76 -8.93 9.31
CA THR A 70 -14.08 -10.34 9.37
C THR A 70 -13.02 -11.12 8.59
N ALA A 71 -12.96 -12.43 8.79
CA ALA A 71 -12.01 -13.27 8.06
C ALA A 71 -12.16 -13.14 6.54
N ALA A 72 -13.40 -13.05 6.07
CA ALA A 72 -13.68 -12.91 4.64
C ALA A 72 -13.15 -11.58 4.09
N LEU A 73 -13.40 -10.48 4.82
CA LEU A 73 -12.97 -9.15 4.40
C LEU A 73 -11.48 -8.93 4.60
N ALA A 74 -10.85 -9.71 5.48
CA ALA A 74 -9.42 -9.59 5.74
C ALA A 74 -8.57 -9.88 4.51
N GLN A 75 -8.95 -10.89 3.73
CA GLN A 75 -8.21 -11.21 2.50
C GLN A 75 -8.35 -10.09 1.47
N GLU A 76 -9.55 -9.56 1.32
CA GLU A 76 -9.80 -8.45 0.42
C GLU A 76 -9.00 -7.21 0.84
N ALA A 77 -9.00 -6.91 2.14
CA ALA A 77 -8.26 -5.77 2.66
C ALA A 77 -6.74 -5.94 2.47
N ARG A 78 -6.23 -7.14 2.72
CA ARG A 78 -4.81 -7.42 2.52
C ARG A 78 -4.42 -7.22 1.07
N ARG A 79 -5.24 -7.71 0.15
CA ARG A 79 -4.99 -7.53 -1.28
C ARG A 79 -5.00 -6.05 -1.65
N GLY A 80 -5.97 -5.29 -1.12
CA GLY A 80 -6.06 -3.86 -1.38
C GLY A 80 -4.83 -3.11 -0.91
N VAL A 81 -4.32 -3.45 0.27
CA VAL A 81 -3.10 -2.83 0.81
C VAL A 81 -1.87 -3.18 -0.05
N GLU A 82 -1.78 -4.42 -0.53
CA GLU A 82 -0.70 -4.83 -1.42
C GLU A 82 -0.75 -4.07 -2.76
N LEU A 83 -1.95 -3.86 -3.29
CA LEU A 83 -2.13 -3.06 -4.50
C LEU A 83 -1.70 -1.62 -4.29
N HIS A 84 -1.99 -1.04 -3.13
CA HIS A 84 -1.56 0.32 -2.80
C HIS A 84 -0.03 0.40 -2.70
N ARG A 85 0.60 -0.62 -2.12
CA ARG A 85 2.06 -0.69 -2.09
C ARG A 85 2.62 -0.74 -3.50
N ARG A 86 1.99 -1.51 -4.37
CA ARG A 86 2.38 -1.56 -5.79
C ARG A 86 2.24 -0.20 -6.44
N PHE A 87 1.17 0.53 -6.13
CA PHE A 87 0.99 1.90 -6.60
C PHE A 87 2.16 2.78 -6.18
N GLN A 88 2.55 2.71 -4.91
CA GLN A 88 3.65 3.52 -4.39
C GLN A 88 4.96 3.21 -5.11
N GLU A 89 5.22 1.94 -5.40
CA GLU A 89 6.40 1.54 -6.17
C GLU A 89 6.36 2.10 -7.59
N LEU A 90 5.22 1.99 -8.26
CA LEU A 90 5.06 2.51 -9.62
C LEU A 90 5.21 4.02 -9.65
N GLU A 91 4.58 4.71 -8.69
CA GLU A 91 4.69 6.16 -8.56
C GLU A 91 6.16 6.57 -8.43
N ALA A 92 6.88 5.93 -7.52
CA ALA A 92 8.28 6.25 -7.29
C ALA A 92 9.13 6.05 -8.55
N ARG A 93 8.89 4.98 -9.28
CA ARG A 93 9.63 4.68 -10.51
C ARG A 93 9.32 5.68 -11.62
N ILE A 94 8.05 6.03 -11.79
CA ILE A 94 7.64 7.02 -12.79
C ILE A 94 8.26 8.38 -12.47
N CYS A 95 8.18 8.79 -11.21
CA CYS A 95 8.75 10.06 -10.77
C CYS A 95 10.26 10.09 -10.94
N ALA A 96 10.95 8.97 -10.67
CA ALA A 96 12.39 8.88 -10.87
C ALA A 96 12.79 9.08 -12.32
N ILE A 97 12.05 8.49 -13.25
CA ILE A 97 12.28 8.67 -14.69
C ILE A 97 12.13 10.14 -15.05
N ASN A 98 11.02 10.76 -14.64
CA ASN A 98 10.73 12.14 -14.98
C ASN A 98 11.74 13.11 -14.37
N LEU A 99 12.16 12.84 -13.13
CA LEU A 99 13.15 13.65 -12.47
C LEU A 99 14.51 13.57 -13.16
N SER A 100 14.91 12.37 -13.57
CA SER A 100 16.14 12.16 -14.29
C SER A 100 16.12 12.92 -15.63
N ARG A 101 15.01 12.87 -16.34
CA ARG A 101 14.84 13.58 -17.61
C ARG A 101 14.89 15.09 -17.43
N LEU A 102 14.25 15.57 -16.37
CA LEU A 102 14.29 17.00 -16.03
C LEU A 102 15.71 17.44 -15.74
N GLY A 103 16.48 16.66 -15.00
CA GLY A 103 17.86 16.95 -14.69
C GLY A 103 18.73 17.05 -15.94
N ARG A 104 18.54 16.16 -16.90
CA ARG A 104 19.26 16.21 -18.17
C ARG A 104 18.92 17.45 -18.98
N LYS A 105 17.66 17.87 -18.98
CA LYS A 105 17.25 19.10 -19.65
C LYS A 105 17.88 20.32 -19.01
N LYS A 106 17.97 20.33 -17.69
CA LYS A 106 18.60 21.42 -16.96
C LYS A 106 20.10 21.55 -17.29
N GLN A 107 20.76 20.42 -17.52
CA GLN A 107 22.18 20.40 -17.83
C GLN A 107 22.48 20.78 -19.27
N SER A 108 21.48 20.80 -20.13
CA SER A 108 21.68 21.13 -21.53
C SER A 108 21.64 22.65 -21.73
N PRO A 109 22.73 23.31 -22.10
CA PRO A 109 22.75 24.76 -22.25
C PRO A 109 21.96 25.25 -23.46
N ARG A 110 21.54 24.35 -24.36
CA ARG A 110 20.79 24.69 -25.55
C ARG A 110 19.27 24.66 -25.38
N GLN A 111 18.83 24.28 -24.21
CA GLN A 111 17.39 24.26 -23.93
C GLN A 111 16.92 25.69 -23.69
N PRO A 112 15.93 26.17 -24.49
CA PRO A 112 15.37 27.49 -24.28
C PRO A 112 14.55 27.57 -22.97
#